data_e1bdaaec9cedf647b2c00babf9d2b175
#
_entry.id   e1bdaaec9cedf647b2c00babf9d2b175
#
_cell.length_a   1.000
_cell.length_b   1.000
_cell.length_c   1.000
_cell.angle_alpha   90.00
_cell.angle_beta   90.00
_cell.angle_gamma   90.00
#
_symmetry.space_group_name_H-M   'P 1'
#
loop_
_entity.id
_entity.type
_entity.pdbx_description
1 polymer ?
#
loop_
_entity_poly.entity_id
_entity_poly.type
_entity_poly.pdbx_seq_one_letter_code
_entity_poly.pdbx_strand_id
1 'polypeptide(L)'
;MPVTHTSVDAEAAARLVAFGMRPKQLPARDVVYGELVRRYGEDNAFKALTHAVASGLGLMVLEVTQQAGCVLAATDESVFEIKMDSYARQAKIRERRETEKVLHGLIHLATAALGYPRPDDLANDTYIGRVSVEQVDAMVREAARVLDERAQLAEVNNDPLADAPELEQAWRAYARRPAAAATKDGRMAADTTRGMVSRALRFLADQGFLVPVSDEQGGTYRTTPRYQIQVRELAADAAFDDLLALGVVAVAGPGGTLRATASDTLQ
;
A
#
# COMPACT_ATOMS: atom_id res chain seq x y z
N MET A 1 0.15 32.92 25.57
CA MET A 1 1.58 33.26 25.50
C MET A 1 2.21 32.51 24.37
N PRO A 2 3.11 33.10 23.54
CA PRO A 2 3.84 32.34 22.53
C PRO A 2 4.72 31.29 23.23
N VAL A 3 4.62 30.04 22.78
CA VAL A 3 5.47 28.99 23.28
C VAL A 3 6.87 29.20 22.69
N THR A 4 7.84 29.44 23.54
CA THR A 4 9.24 29.63 23.11
C THR A 4 9.90 28.25 23.01
N HIS A 5 10.13 27.77 21.80
CA HIS A 5 10.88 26.53 21.58
C HIS A 5 12.38 26.80 21.66
N THR A 6 13.11 25.87 22.27
CA THR A 6 14.58 25.90 22.33
C THR A 6 15.18 25.22 21.09
N SER A 7 16.47 25.47 20.83
CA SER A 7 17.21 24.74 19.79
C SER A 7 17.25 23.23 20.06
N VAL A 8 17.26 22.84 21.33
CA VAL A 8 17.22 21.43 21.75
C VAL A 8 15.87 20.79 21.40
N ASP A 9 14.76 21.51 21.56
CA ASP A 9 13.43 21.04 21.17
C ASP A 9 13.33 20.86 19.64
N ALA A 10 13.86 21.83 18.89
CA ALA A 10 13.90 21.75 17.43
C ALA A 10 14.74 20.55 16.94
N GLU A 11 15.89 20.31 17.55
CA GLU A 11 16.72 19.14 17.25
C GLU A 11 16.00 17.83 17.59
N ALA A 12 15.32 17.75 18.74
CA ALA A 12 14.56 16.58 19.15
C ALA A 12 13.40 16.29 18.18
N ALA A 13 12.67 17.31 17.73
CA ALA A 13 11.59 17.18 16.76
C ALA A 13 12.14 16.72 15.39
N ALA A 14 13.22 17.32 14.91
CA ALA A 14 13.88 16.89 13.67
C ALA A 14 14.38 15.45 13.76
N ARG A 15 14.89 15.02 14.91
CA ARG A 15 15.32 13.64 15.16
C ARG A 15 14.15 12.67 15.12
N LEU A 16 12.99 13.03 15.68
CA LEU A 16 11.76 12.23 15.61
C LEU A 16 11.30 12.03 14.16
N VAL A 17 11.28 13.09 13.36
CA VAL A 17 10.96 13.03 11.93
C VAL A 17 11.98 12.16 11.18
N ALA A 18 13.27 12.32 11.46
CA ALA A 18 14.33 11.52 10.84
C ALA A 18 14.21 10.02 11.17
N PHE A 19 13.78 9.67 12.38
CA PHE A 19 13.45 8.27 12.71
C PHE A 19 12.26 7.76 11.89
N GLY A 20 11.22 8.59 11.70
CA GLY A 20 10.06 8.25 10.85
C GLY A 20 10.43 7.95 9.39
N MET A 21 11.48 8.58 8.89
CA MET A 21 12.01 8.34 7.53
C MET A 21 12.80 7.02 7.40
N ARG A 22 13.06 6.31 8.50
CA ARG A 22 13.76 5.02 8.52
C ARG A 22 12.75 3.88 8.69
N PRO A 23 12.30 3.25 7.60
CA PRO A 23 11.11 2.37 7.62
C PRO A 23 11.23 1.13 8.52
N LYS A 24 12.46 0.69 8.81
CA LYS A 24 12.71 -0.53 9.60
C LYS A 24 13.12 -0.24 11.05
N GLN A 25 13.24 1.03 11.44
CA GLN A 25 13.57 1.43 12.81
C GLN A 25 12.28 1.56 13.62
N LEU A 26 12.27 0.92 14.79
CA LEU A 26 11.09 0.89 15.66
C LEU A 26 11.44 1.47 17.04
N PRO A 27 10.50 2.20 17.69
CA PRO A 27 10.71 2.75 19.03
C PRO A 27 11.10 1.69 20.06
N ALA A 28 10.54 0.50 19.99
CA ALA A 28 10.84 -0.62 20.89
C ALA A 28 12.32 -1.11 20.82
N ARG A 29 13.07 -0.73 19.79
CA ARG A 29 14.47 -1.13 19.58
C ARG A 29 15.48 0.00 19.75
N ASP A 30 15.00 1.20 20.05
CA ASP A 30 15.83 2.39 20.18
C ASP A 30 15.27 3.27 21.31
N VAL A 31 16.02 3.38 22.38
CA VAL A 31 15.60 4.11 23.59
C VAL A 31 15.32 5.58 23.29
N VAL A 32 16.18 6.23 22.49
CA VAL A 32 16.00 7.65 22.14
C VAL A 32 14.72 7.84 21.31
N TYR A 33 14.47 6.94 20.37
CA TYR A 33 13.25 6.98 19.58
C TYR A 33 12.00 6.77 20.45
N GLY A 34 12.02 5.77 21.33
CA GLY A 34 10.92 5.49 22.26
C GLY A 34 10.58 6.69 23.16
N GLU A 35 11.62 7.38 23.69
CA GLU A 35 11.45 8.59 24.48
C GLU A 35 10.85 9.76 23.68
N LEU A 36 11.29 9.97 22.45
CA LEU A 36 10.73 11.01 21.58
C LEU A 36 9.27 10.74 21.21
N VAL A 37 8.91 9.48 20.97
CA VAL A 37 7.51 9.07 20.73
C VAL A 37 6.66 9.31 21.98
N ARG A 38 7.15 8.97 23.17
CA ARG A 38 6.46 9.24 24.43
C ARG A 38 6.26 10.75 24.62
N ARG A 39 7.32 11.56 24.45
CA ARG A 39 7.27 13.01 24.55
C ARG A 39 6.24 13.62 23.58
N TYR A 40 6.16 13.10 22.35
CA TYR A 40 5.16 13.55 21.36
C TYR A 40 3.72 13.34 21.86
N GLY A 41 3.45 12.26 22.57
CA GLY A 41 2.13 12.00 23.15
C GLY A 41 1.79 12.87 24.38
N GLU A 42 2.80 13.29 25.15
CA GLU A 42 2.63 13.99 26.42
C GLU A 42 2.77 15.52 26.31
N ASP A 43 3.49 16.03 25.30
CA ASP A 43 3.86 17.44 25.13
C ASP A 43 3.28 18.02 23.84
N ASN A 44 2.15 18.75 23.97
CA ASN A 44 1.47 19.40 22.84
C ASN A 44 2.37 20.42 22.10
N ALA A 45 3.27 21.10 22.81
CA ALA A 45 4.18 22.05 22.19
C ALA A 45 5.22 21.31 21.32
N PHE A 46 5.76 20.20 21.83
CA PHE A 46 6.66 19.33 21.06
C PHE A 46 5.94 18.67 19.88
N LYS A 47 4.70 18.24 20.04
CA LYS A 47 3.85 17.74 18.96
C LYS A 47 3.71 18.78 17.84
N ALA A 48 3.31 20.02 18.18
CA ALA A 48 3.17 21.10 17.20
C ALA A 48 4.50 21.39 16.47
N LEU A 49 5.61 21.41 17.21
CA LEU A 49 6.94 21.61 16.64
C LEU A 49 7.33 20.47 15.68
N THR A 50 7.01 19.21 16.03
CA THR A 50 7.27 18.06 15.16
C THR A 50 6.49 18.17 13.83
N HIS A 51 5.21 18.57 13.88
CA HIS A 51 4.43 18.84 12.69
C HIS A 51 5.02 19.97 11.84
N ALA A 52 5.46 21.06 12.47
CA ALA A 52 6.10 22.17 11.76
C ALA A 52 7.39 21.75 11.07
N VAL A 53 8.23 20.95 11.74
CA VAL A 53 9.46 20.38 11.13
C VAL A 53 9.13 19.46 9.98
N ALA A 54 8.17 18.56 10.13
CA ALA A 54 7.74 17.68 9.05
C ALA A 54 7.22 18.47 7.84
N SER A 55 6.34 19.44 8.07
CA SER A 55 5.80 20.32 7.04
C SER A 55 6.88 21.09 6.30
N GLY A 56 7.89 21.61 7.01
CA GLY A 56 9.04 22.28 6.40
C GLY A 56 9.89 21.39 5.49
N LEU A 57 9.78 20.07 5.65
CA LEU A 57 10.41 19.05 4.81
C LEU A 57 9.47 18.54 3.69
N GLY A 58 8.26 19.09 3.55
CA GLY A 58 7.25 18.57 2.64
C GLY A 58 6.71 17.19 3.08
N LEU A 59 6.65 16.95 4.38
CA LEU A 59 6.12 15.73 4.97
C LEU A 59 4.92 16.03 5.85
N MET A 60 3.98 15.10 5.91
CA MET A 60 2.85 15.11 6.83
C MET A 60 3.04 13.99 7.85
N VAL A 61 2.83 14.32 9.14
CA VAL A 61 2.77 13.31 10.20
C VAL A 61 1.37 12.71 10.20
N LEU A 62 1.25 11.44 9.85
CA LEU A 62 -0.02 10.72 9.89
C LEU A 62 -0.34 10.33 11.33
N GLU A 63 0.58 9.62 11.98
CA GLU A 63 0.43 9.20 13.36
C GLU A 63 1.78 8.93 14.02
N VAL A 64 1.84 8.99 15.35
CA VAL A 64 3.03 8.64 16.14
C VAL A 64 2.61 7.72 17.28
N THR A 65 3.07 6.46 17.23
CA THR A 65 2.77 5.44 18.24
C THR A 65 4.02 4.68 18.68
N GLN A 66 3.97 4.02 19.83
CA GLN A 66 5.08 3.16 20.30
C GLN A 66 5.28 1.93 19.39
N GLN A 67 4.26 1.50 18.68
CA GLN A 67 4.32 0.31 17.82
C GLN A 67 4.83 0.64 16.41
N ALA A 68 4.32 1.72 15.81
CA ALA A 68 4.64 2.12 14.44
C ALA A 68 5.78 3.13 14.35
N GLY A 69 6.06 3.85 15.45
CA GLY A 69 6.90 5.02 15.45
C GLY A 69 6.22 6.24 14.83
N CYS A 70 6.99 7.16 14.31
CA CYS A 70 6.51 8.31 13.56
C CYS A 70 6.22 7.88 12.11
N VAL A 71 4.94 7.84 11.74
CA VAL A 71 4.49 7.49 10.40
C VAL A 71 4.27 8.77 9.60
N LEU A 72 4.96 8.87 8.48
CA LEU A 72 5.01 10.05 7.64
C LEU A 72 4.47 9.74 6.25
N ALA A 73 3.83 10.73 5.63
CA ALA A 73 3.52 10.75 4.21
C ALA A 73 4.21 11.95 3.56
N ALA A 74 4.65 11.80 2.32
CA ALA A 74 5.10 12.92 1.52
C ALA A 74 3.90 13.74 1.05
N THR A 75 4.03 15.08 1.06
CA THR A 75 3.08 15.96 0.39
C THR A 75 3.42 16.05 -1.10
N ASP A 76 2.48 16.57 -1.89
CA ASP A 76 2.72 16.85 -3.30
C ASP A 76 3.97 17.73 -3.48
N GLU A 77 4.79 17.40 -4.47
CA GLU A 77 6.07 18.09 -4.76
C GLU A 77 7.16 17.94 -3.70
N SER A 78 6.97 17.11 -2.69
CA SER A 78 8.02 16.81 -1.71
C SER A 78 9.23 16.15 -2.37
N VAL A 79 10.43 16.54 -1.94
CA VAL A 79 11.68 15.86 -2.35
C VAL A 79 11.74 14.40 -1.87
N PHE A 80 10.92 14.03 -0.92
CA PHE A 80 10.79 12.68 -0.38
C PHE A 80 9.65 11.88 -1.02
N GLU A 81 8.89 12.50 -1.94
CA GLU A 81 7.86 11.79 -2.69
C GLU A 81 8.50 10.69 -3.54
N ILE A 82 7.97 9.48 -3.43
CA ILE A 82 8.35 8.38 -4.32
C ILE A 82 7.55 8.54 -5.62
N LYS A 83 8.08 9.37 -6.53
CA LYS A 83 7.49 9.51 -7.86
C LYS A 83 7.46 8.16 -8.57
N MET A 84 6.45 7.97 -9.41
CA MET A 84 6.22 6.70 -10.10
C MET A 84 7.43 6.22 -10.92
N ASP A 85 8.24 7.14 -11.46
CA ASP A 85 9.48 6.78 -12.14
C ASP A 85 10.58 6.24 -11.21
N SER A 86 10.64 6.75 -9.97
CA SER A 86 11.54 6.24 -8.94
C SER A 86 11.08 4.88 -8.45
N TYR A 87 9.77 4.72 -8.23
CA TYR A 87 9.15 3.44 -7.96
C TYR A 87 9.44 2.42 -9.07
N ALA A 88 9.21 2.78 -10.33
CA ALA A 88 9.45 1.91 -11.47
C ALA A 88 10.90 1.41 -11.53
N ARG A 89 11.88 2.28 -11.22
CA ARG A 89 13.30 1.90 -11.12
C ARG A 89 13.56 0.92 -9.97
N GLN A 90 13.01 1.19 -8.79
CA GLN A 90 13.17 0.34 -7.60
C GLN A 90 12.50 -1.02 -7.78
N ALA A 91 11.29 -1.04 -8.33
CA ALA A 91 10.55 -2.24 -8.65
C ALA A 91 11.06 -2.96 -9.91
N LYS A 92 12.15 -2.46 -10.55
CA LYS A 92 12.75 -3.03 -11.77
C LYS A 92 11.74 -3.24 -12.90
N ILE A 93 10.84 -2.27 -13.07
CA ILE A 93 9.87 -2.26 -14.17
C ILE A 93 10.64 -2.00 -15.46
N ARG A 94 10.56 -2.93 -16.38
CA ARG A 94 11.13 -2.85 -17.73
C ARG A 94 10.04 -2.35 -18.69
N GLU A 95 10.21 -2.39 -19.95
CA GLU A 95 9.37 -1.93 -21.06
C GLU A 95 7.84 -1.79 -20.77
N ARG A 96 7.13 -0.91 -21.48
CA ARG A 96 5.70 -0.54 -21.28
C ARG A 96 5.41 0.14 -19.92
N ARG A 97 6.21 1.13 -19.60
CA ARG A 97 6.21 1.78 -18.28
C ARG A 97 4.83 2.20 -17.78
N GLU A 98 3.96 2.79 -18.60
CA GLU A 98 2.66 3.30 -18.13
C GLU A 98 1.73 2.15 -17.73
N THR A 99 1.54 1.16 -18.59
CA THR A 99 0.74 -0.04 -18.28
C THR A 99 1.25 -0.76 -17.03
N GLU A 100 2.57 -0.91 -16.89
CA GLU A 100 3.17 -1.54 -15.71
C GLU A 100 2.92 -0.72 -14.44
N LYS A 101 2.95 0.59 -14.50
CA LYS A 101 2.65 1.48 -13.38
C LYS A 101 1.22 1.28 -12.87
N VAL A 102 0.24 1.29 -13.79
CA VAL A 102 -1.16 1.03 -13.45
C VAL A 102 -1.33 -0.35 -12.81
N LEU A 103 -0.72 -1.38 -13.39
CA LEU A 103 -0.77 -2.73 -12.83
C LEU A 103 -0.16 -2.82 -11.43
N HIS A 104 0.95 -2.14 -11.17
CA HIS A 104 1.51 -2.06 -9.83
C HIS A 104 0.59 -1.32 -8.87
N GLY A 105 -0.10 -0.27 -9.31
CA GLY A 105 -1.16 0.39 -8.52
C GLY A 105 -2.26 -0.59 -8.10
N LEU A 106 -2.79 -1.36 -9.04
CA LEU A 106 -3.79 -2.40 -8.77
C LEU A 106 -3.28 -3.48 -7.80
N ILE A 107 -2.01 -3.88 -7.91
CA ILE A 107 -1.39 -4.82 -6.98
C ILE A 107 -1.31 -4.23 -5.57
N HIS A 108 -0.95 -2.95 -5.43
CA HIS A 108 -0.92 -2.29 -4.12
C HIS A 108 -2.31 -2.19 -3.50
N LEU A 109 -3.34 -1.83 -4.28
CA LEU A 109 -4.73 -1.81 -3.83
C LEU A 109 -5.21 -3.20 -3.39
N ALA A 110 -4.97 -4.23 -4.20
CA ALA A 110 -5.31 -5.60 -3.87
C ALA A 110 -4.58 -6.07 -2.60
N THR A 111 -3.33 -5.65 -2.41
CA THR A 111 -2.55 -5.97 -1.20
C THR A 111 -3.18 -5.32 0.05
N ALA A 112 -3.62 -4.07 -0.03
CA ALA A 112 -4.30 -3.39 1.06
C ALA A 112 -5.65 -4.05 1.37
N ALA A 113 -6.46 -4.35 0.36
CA ALA A 113 -7.76 -4.99 0.51
C ALA A 113 -7.66 -6.40 1.12
N LEU A 114 -6.66 -7.19 0.72
CA LEU A 114 -6.41 -8.50 1.32
C LEU A 114 -5.81 -8.42 2.72
N GLY A 115 -4.99 -7.40 2.96
CA GLY A 115 -4.39 -7.15 4.26
C GLY A 115 -5.41 -6.70 5.31
N TYR A 116 -6.45 -5.97 4.89
CA TYR A 116 -7.50 -5.40 5.75
C TYR A 116 -8.87 -5.64 5.11
N PRO A 117 -9.38 -6.89 5.15
CA PRO A 117 -10.60 -7.28 4.45
C PRO A 117 -11.89 -6.69 5.05
N ARG A 118 -11.83 -6.04 6.19
CA ARG A 118 -12.96 -5.38 6.85
C ARG A 118 -12.56 -3.99 7.32
N PRO A 119 -13.45 -3.00 7.31
CA PRO A 119 -13.19 -1.67 7.88
C PRO A 119 -12.72 -1.74 9.35
N ASP A 120 -13.31 -2.63 10.15
CA ASP A 120 -12.93 -2.84 11.55
C ASP A 120 -11.46 -3.32 11.72
N ASP A 121 -10.89 -4.00 10.72
CA ASP A 121 -9.50 -4.43 10.75
C ASP A 121 -8.53 -3.23 10.68
N LEU A 122 -8.94 -2.12 10.04
CA LEU A 122 -8.18 -0.87 10.03
C LEU A 122 -8.28 -0.10 11.36
N ALA A 123 -9.41 -0.23 12.05
CA ALA A 123 -9.63 0.42 13.35
C ALA A 123 -8.99 -0.35 14.52
N ASN A 124 -8.64 -1.62 14.33
CA ASN A 124 -8.08 -2.47 15.37
C ASN A 124 -6.54 -2.45 15.33
N ASP A 125 -5.91 -1.67 16.19
CA ASP A 125 -4.44 -1.50 16.26
C ASP A 125 -3.66 -2.80 16.55
N THR A 126 -4.34 -3.86 16.99
CA THR A 126 -3.74 -5.18 17.24
C THR A 126 -3.88 -6.13 16.05
N TYR A 127 -4.64 -5.73 15.02
CA TYR A 127 -4.85 -6.58 13.85
C TYR A 127 -3.59 -6.66 12.99
N ILE A 128 -3.26 -7.87 12.58
CA ILE A 128 -2.14 -8.16 11.69
C ILE A 128 -2.66 -8.99 10.52
N GLY A 129 -2.79 -8.35 9.37
CA GLY A 129 -3.17 -9.00 8.13
C GLY A 129 -2.06 -9.90 7.58
N ARG A 130 -2.47 -10.87 6.76
CA ARG A 130 -1.56 -11.74 6.01
C ARG A 130 -1.92 -11.70 4.54
N VAL A 131 -0.92 -11.58 3.70
CA VAL A 131 -1.06 -11.58 2.24
C VAL A 131 0.00 -12.49 1.63
N SER A 132 -0.35 -13.18 0.56
CA SER A 132 0.62 -13.97 -0.21
C SER A 132 0.65 -13.51 -1.66
N VAL A 133 1.76 -13.79 -2.34
CA VAL A 133 1.88 -13.52 -3.78
C VAL A 133 0.75 -14.18 -4.56
N GLU A 134 0.39 -15.40 -4.19
CA GLU A 134 -0.68 -16.15 -4.86
C GLU A 134 -2.06 -15.51 -4.68
N GLN A 135 -2.41 -15.10 -3.45
CA GLN A 135 -3.69 -14.43 -3.17
C GLN A 135 -3.83 -13.09 -3.91
N VAL A 136 -2.76 -12.29 -3.91
CA VAL A 136 -2.76 -10.99 -4.61
C VAL A 136 -2.84 -11.20 -6.13
N ASP A 137 -2.08 -12.17 -6.70
CA ASP A 137 -2.18 -12.50 -8.13
C ASP A 137 -3.58 -12.96 -8.51
N ALA A 138 -4.19 -13.84 -7.70
CA ALA A 138 -5.55 -14.31 -7.94
C ALA A 138 -6.57 -13.17 -7.90
N MET A 139 -6.48 -12.28 -6.92
CA MET A 139 -7.38 -11.12 -6.79
C MET A 139 -7.25 -10.16 -7.98
N VAL A 140 -6.03 -9.78 -8.37
CA VAL A 140 -5.82 -8.87 -9.50
C VAL A 140 -6.25 -9.52 -10.82
N ARG A 141 -6.06 -10.81 -10.97
CA ARG A 141 -6.49 -11.56 -12.16
C ARG A 141 -8.01 -11.62 -12.27
N GLU A 142 -8.70 -11.87 -11.16
CA GLU A 142 -10.16 -11.85 -11.10
C GLU A 142 -10.70 -10.43 -11.37
N ALA A 143 -10.09 -9.41 -10.77
CA ALA A 143 -10.42 -8.03 -11.06
C ALA A 143 -10.28 -7.70 -12.56
N ALA A 144 -9.18 -8.11 -13.17
CA ALA A 144 -8.96 -7.91 -14.59
C ALA A 144 -10.01 -8.62 -15.46
N ARG A 145 -10.45 -9.82 -15.09
CA ARG A 145 -11.49 -10.56 -15.77
C ARG A 145 -12.85 -9.85 -15.69
N VAL A 146 -13.25 -9.44 -14.48
CA VAL A 146 -14.52 -8.72 -14.26
C VAL A 146 -14.56 -7.40 -15.03
N LEU A 147 -13.44 -6.66 -15.05
CA LEU A 147 -13.35 -5.42 -15.81
C LEU A 147 -13.43 -5.65 -17.33
N ASP A 148 -12.81 -6.73 -17.84
CA ASP A 148 -12.90 -7.07 -19.27
C ASP A 148 -14.32 -7.46 -19.68
N GLU A 149 -15.02 -8.25 -18.87
CA GLU A 149 -16.43 -8.61 -19.11
C GLU A 149 -17.34 -7.38 -19.09
N ARG A 150 -17.14 -6.45 -18.17
CA ARG A 150 -17.89 -5.20 -18.12
C ARG A 150 -17.63 -4.33 -19.34
N ALA A 151 -16.38 -4.22 -19.77
CA ALA A 151 -16.01 -3.47 -20.96
C ALA A 151 -16.72 -4.05 -22.20
N GLN A 152 -16.76 -5.38 -22.34
CA GLN A 152 -17.46 -6.05 -23.44
C GLN A 152 -18.98 -5.80 -23.40
N LEU A 153 -19.59 -5.85 -22.22
CA LEU A 153 -21.03 -5.56 -22.06
C LEU A 153 -21.35 -4.08 -22.35
N ALA A 154 -20.48 -3.17 -21.94
CA ALA A 154 -20.61 -1.74 -22.20
C ALA A 154 -20.53 -1.43 -23.71
N GLU A 155 -19.60 -2.07 -24.44
CA GLU A 155 -19.49 -1.97 -25.89
C GLU A 155 -20.78 -2.46 -26.58
N VAL A 156 -21.36 -3.59 -26.14
CA VAL A 156 -22.60 -4.13 -26.69
C VAL A 156 -23.79 -3.19 -26.44
N ASN A 157 -23.86 -2.56 -25.25
CA ASN A 157 -24.92 -1.67 -24.85
C ASN A 157 -24.77 -0.23 -25.32
N ASN A 158 -23.67 0.09 -26.00
CA ASN A 158 -23.30 1.44 -26.43
C ASN A 158 -23.21 2.45 -25.26
N ASP A 159 -22.84 1.96 -24.07
CA ASP A 159 -22.61 2.72 -22.82
C ASP A 159 -21.16 2.53 -22.40
N PRO A 160 -20.23 3.34 -22.96
CA PRO A 160 -18.81 3.15 -22.71
C PRO A 160 -18.50 3.33 -21.23
N LEU A 161 -17.67 2.41 -20.68
CA LEU A 161 -17.04 2.60 -19.39
C LEU A 161 -16.31 3.95 -19.38
N ALA A 162 -16.26 4.60 -18.21
CA ALA A 162 -15.57 5.87 -18.05
C ALA A 162 -14.22 5.86 -18.79
N ASP A 163 -13.91 6.95 -19.47
CA ASP A 163 -12.79 7.11 -20.40
C ASP A 163 -11.43 6.90 -19.68
N ALA A 164 -11.04 5.65 -19.49
CA ALA A 164 -9.81 5.23 -18.84
C ALA A 164 -9.05 4.20 -19.69
N PRO A 165 -8.57 4.58 -20.89
CA PRO A 165 -7.94 3.68 -21.84
C PRO A 165 -6.66 3.02 -21.28
N GLU A 166 -5.96 3.71 -20.40
CA GLU A 166 -4.74 3.19 -19.74
C GLU A 166 -5.06 2.05 -18.79
N LEU A 167 -6.16 2.16 -18.04
CA LEU A 167 -6.65 1.13 -17.16
C LEU A 167 -7.09 -0.10 -17.97
N GLU A 168 -7.80 0.10 -19.09
CA GLU A 168 -8.21 -0.97 -20.00
C GLU A 168 -7.01 -1.73 -20.56
N GLN A 169 -6.01 -1.03 -21.05
CA GLN A 169 -4.78 -1.66 -21.51
C GLN A 169 -4.08 -2.46 -20.41
N ALA A 170 -4.13 -1.96 -19.17
CA ALA A 170 -3.49 -2.60 -18.03
C ALA A 170 -4.15 -3.94 -17.68
N TRP A 171 -5.46 -4.00 -17.47
CA TRP A 171 -6.11 -5.28 -17.11
C TRP A 171 -6.03 -6.30 -18.25
N ARG A 172 -6.17 -5.90 -19.52
CA ARG A 172 -5.99 -6.80 -20.67
C ARG A 172 -4.56 -7.34 -20.75
N ALA A 173 -3.56 -6.51 -20.46
CA ALA A 173 -2.16 -6.94 -20.39
C ALA A 173 -1.92 -7.95 -19.26
N TYR A 174 -2.56 -7.74 -18.10
CA TYR A 174 -2.46 -8.66 -16.97
C TYR A 174 -3.12 -10.01 -17.28
N ALA A 175 -4.33 -10.00 -17.83
CA ALA A 175 -5.07 -11.21 -18.18
C ALA A 175 -4.30 -12.10 -19.19
N ARG A 176 -3.60 -11.49 -20.14
CA ARG A 176 -2.80 -12.22 -21.16
C ARG A 176 -1.45 -12.73 -20.64
N ARG A 177 -0.98 -12.22 -19.51
CA ARG A 177 0.34 -12.58 -18.99
C ARG A 177 0.27 -13.92 -18.24
N PRO A 178 1.24 -14.83 -18.44
CA PRO A 178 1.25 -16.10 -17.72
C PRO A 178 1.40 -15.86 -16.21
N ALA A 179 0.69 -16.66 -15.41
CA ALA A 179 0.74 -16.57 -13.94
C ALA A 179 2.12 -16.92 -13.39
N ALA A 180 2.73 -17.98 -13.92
CA ALA A 180 4.05 -18.45 -13.56
C ALA A 180 4.74 -19.04 -14.79
N ALA A 181 6.05 -18.97 -14.81
CA ALA A 181 6.88 -19.67 -15.77
C ALA A 181 8.05 -20.33 -15.02
N ALA A 182 8.41 -21.54 -15.43
CA ALA A 182 9.57 -22.23 -14.89
C ALA A 182 10.84 -21.50 -15.34
N THR A 183 11.73 -21.20 -14.40
CA THR A 183 13.09 -20.76 -14.70
C THR A 183 14.07 -21.90 -14.40
N LYS A 184 15.21 -21.90 -15.06
CA LYS A 184 16.26 -22.91 -14.81
C LYS A 184 16.71 -22.97 -13.35
N ASP A 185 16.56 -21.86 -12.63
CA ASP A 185 17.04 -21.72 -11.24
C ASP A 185 15.90 -21.84 -10.21
N GLY A 186 14.70 -22.28 -10.61
CA GLY A 186 13.54 -22.38 -9.72
C GLY A 186 13.00 -21.02 -9.21
N ARG A 187 13.53 -19.90 -9.73
CA ARG A 187 13.07 -18.54 -9.39
C ARG A 187 11.84 -18.18 -10.20
N MET A 188 11.02 -17.30 -9.67
CA MET A 188 9.90 -16.76 -10.43
C MET A 188 10.38 -15.91 -11.61
N ALA A 189 9.89 -16.19 -12.81
CA ALA A 189 10.23 -15.40 -13.99
C ALA A 189 9.68 -13.96 -13.83
N ALA A 190 10.51 -12.99 -14.19
CA ALA A 190 10.21 -11.58 -13.94
C ALA A 190 9.05 -11.05 -14.80
N ASP A 191 8.75 -11.69 -15.90
CA ASP A 191 7.71 -11.35 -16.88
C ASP A 191 6.36 -12.04 -16.60
N THR A 192 6.22 -12.74 -15.49
CA THR A 192 4.98 -13.35 -15.02
C THR A 192 4.22 -12.44 -14.07
N THR A 193 2.90 -12.67 -13.92
CA THR A 193 2.10 -11.85 -12.97
C THR A 193 2.54 -12.10 -11.53
N ARG A 194 2.82 -13.33 -11.13
CA ARG A 194 3.38 -13.63 -9.79
C ARG A 194 4.75 -12.98 -9.58
N GLY A 195 5.60 -12.92 -10.62
CA GLY A 195 6.87 -12.20 -10.57
C GLY A 195 6.69 -10.70 -10.35
N MET A 196 5.68 -10.10 -10.98
CA MET A 196 5.30 -8.69 -10.78
C MET A 196 4.79 -8.46 -9.36
N VAL A 197 3.85 -9.27 -8.88
CA VAL A 197 3.33 -9.20 -7.50
C VAL A 197 4.46 -9.35 -6.48
N SER A 198 5.33 -10.34 -6.65
CA SER A 198 6.48 -10.53 -5.75
C SER A 198 7.39 -9.30 -5.66
N ARG A 199 7.62 -8.58 -6.77
CA ARG A 199 8.39 -7.33 -6.74
C ARG A 199 7.67 -6.23 -5.97
N ALA A 200 6.37 -6.07 -6.17
CA ALA A 200 5.57 -5.08 -5.44
C ALA A 200 5.55 -5.36 -3.93
N LEU A 201 5.33 -6.60 -3.51
CA LEU A 201 5.34 -6.97 -2.09
C LEU A 201 6.72 -6.80 -1.44
N ARG A 202 7.80 -7.10 -2.17
CA ARG A 202 9.16 -6.81 -1.69
C ARG A 202 9.41 -5.31 -1.53
N PHE A 203 8.95 -4.50 -2.47
CA PHE A 203 9.02 -3.05 -2.35
C PHE A 203 8.31 -2.57 -1.06
N LEU A 204 7.07 -3.03 -0.81
CA LEU A 204 6.35 -2.71 0.42
C LEU A 204 7.10 -3.20 1.68
N ALA A 205 7.75 -4.36 1.61
CA ALA A 205 8.57 -4.87 2.71
C ALA A 205 9.82 -4.01 2.94
N ASP A 206 10.44 -3.51 1.88
CA ASP A 206 11.60 -2.61 1.98
C ASP A 206 11.21 -1.24 2.56
N GLN A 207 9.97 -0.79 2.32
CA GLN A 207 9.40 0.40 2.96
C GLN A 207 8.89 0.15 4.40
N GLY A 208 9.05 -1.06 4.95
CA GLY A 208 8.61 -1.40 6.30
C GLY A 208 7.09 -1.55 6.47
N PHE A 209 6.34 -1.66 5.38
CA PHE A 209 4.90 -1.87 5.39
C PHE A 209 4.53 -3.35 5.56
N LEU A 210 5.37 -4.23 5.05
CA LEU A 210 5.22 -5.67 5.15
C LEU A 210 6.44 -6.31 5.81
N VAL A 211 6.23 -7.47 6.44
CA VAL A 211 7.31 -8.32 6.96
C VAL A 211 7.20 -9.69 6.31
N PRO A 212 8.25 -10.19 5.63
CA PRO A 212 8.23 -11.52 5.06
C PRO A 212 8.12 -12.59 6.16
N VAL A 213 7.30 -13.61 5.91
CA VAL A 213 7.05 -14.75 6.82
C VAL A 213 7.58 -16.04 6.23
N SER A 214 7.37 -16.26 4.93
CA SER A 214 7.82 -17.44 4.19
C SER A 214 8.15 -17.06 2.76
N ASP A 215 9.07 -17.79 2.15
CA ASP A 215 9.44 -17.64 0.73
C ASP A 215 8.69 -18.64 -0.17
N GLU A 216 7.85 -19.50 0.39
CA GLU A 216 7.08 -20.49 -0.36
C GLU A 216 6.12 -19.80 -1.32
N GLN A 217 5.97 -20.39 -2.52
CA GLN A 217 5.09 -19.92 -3.61
C GLN A 217 5.24 -18.43 -3.94
N GLY A 218 6.44 -17.88 -3.74
CA GLY A 218 6.76 -16.48 -4.03
C GLY A 218 6.69 -15.54 -2.86
N GLY A 219 6.26 -16.03 -1.71
CA GLY A 219 6.31 -15.31 -0.43
C GLY A 219 4.95 -15.06 0.19
N THR A 220 4.95 -15.17 1.51
CA THR A 220 3.86 -14.73 2.40
C THR A 220 4.38 -13.63 3.29
N TYR A 221 3.54 -12.63 3.54
CA TYR A 221 3.88 -11.43 4.28
C TYR A 221 2.85 -11.15 5.36
N ARG A 222 3.28 -10.45 6.44
CA ARG A 222 2.40 -9.84 7.44
C ARG A 222 2.39 -8.34 7.24
N THR A 223 1.24 -7.72 7.48
CA THR A 223 1.15 -6.25 7.57
C THR A 223 1.82 -5.75 8.85
N THR A 224 2.22 -4.48 8.85
CA THR A 224 2.79 -3.79 10.01
C THR A 224 1.82 -2.70 10.49
N PRO A 225 1.92 -2.27 11.76
CA PRO A 225 1.16 -1.10 12.23
C PRO A 225 1.39 0.15 11.37
N ARG A 226 2.61 0.31 10.84
CA ARG A 226 2.94 1.40 9.90
C ARG A 226 2.11 1.33 8.61
N TYR A 227 1.92 0.13 8.05
CA TYR A 227 1.10 -0.05 6.85
C TYR A 227 -0.37 0.20 7.13
N GLN A 228 -0.87 -0.27 8.28
CA GLN A 228 -2.24 -0.03 8.71
C GLN A 228 -2.57 1.47 8.78
N ILE A 229 -1.70 2.27 9.41
CA ILE A 229 -1.84 3.72 9.49
C ILE A 229 -1.85 4.35 8.09
N GLN A 230 -0.91 3.94 7.21
CA GLN A 230 -0.86 4.45 5.84
C GLN A 230 -2.15 4.15 5.06
N VAL A 231 -2.67 2.92 5.16
CA VAL A 231 -3.91 2.54 4.48
C VAL A 231 -5.09 3.30 5.06
N ARG A 232 -5.20 3.39 6.39
CA ARG A 232 -6.28 4.07 7.07
C ARG A 232 -6.34 5.57 6.73
N GLU A 233 -5.21 6.25 6.76
CA GLU A 233 -5.17 7.71 6.61
C GLU A 233 -5.14 8.19 5.15
N LEU A 234 -4.68 7.36 4.21
CA LEU A 234 -4.47 7.79 2.83
C LEU A 234 -5.31 7.06 1.79
N ALA A 235 -5.74 5.83 2.07
CA ALA A 235 -6.30 4.97 1.05
C ALA A 235 -7.70 4.43 1.39
N ALA A 236 -8.13 4.53 2.65
CA ALA A 236 -9.32 3.82 3.11
C ALA A 236 -10.60 4.24 2.39
N ASP A 237 -10.79 5.52 2.15
CA ASP A 237 -12.03 6.02 1.57
C ASP A 237 -12.03 5.96 0.04
N ALA A 238 -11.05 6.58 -0.62
CA ALA A 238 -11.06 6.72 -2.07
C ALA A 238 -10.81 5.38 -2.81
N ALA A 239 -9.81 4.61 -2.39
CA ALA A 239 -9.47 3.34 -3.06
C ALA A 239 -10.52 2.25 -2.81
N PHE A 240 -11.15 2.26 -1.65
CA PHE A 240 -12.22 1.33 -1.31
C PHE A 240 -13.48 1.62 -2.13
N ASP A 241 -13.88 2.87 -2.22
CA ASP A 241 -15.04 3.32 -3.00
C ASP A 241 -14.84 3.04 -4.49
N ASP A 242 -13.63 3.28 -5.01
CA ASP A 242 -13.28 2.96 -6.40
C ASP A 242 -13.36 1.45 -6.69
N LEU A 243 -12.83 0.59 -5.80
CA LEU A 243 -12.91 -0.86 -5.94
C LEU A 243 -14.33 -1.39 -5.82
N LEU A 244 -15.17 -0.80 -4.95
CA LEU A 244 -16.60 -1.09 -4.86
C LEU A 244 -17.36 -0.63 -6.11
N ALA A 245 -17.10 0.60 -6.57
CA ALA A 245 -17.74 1.15 -7.78
C ALA A 245 -17.37 0.33 -9.02
N LEU A 246 -16.13 -0.15 -9.11
CA LEU A 246 -15.70 -1.07 -10.15
C LEU A 246 -16.28 -2.49 -9.97
N GLY A 247 -16.91 -2.80 -8.80
CA GLY A 247 -17.46 -4.11 -8.44
C GLY A 247 -16.46 -5.25 -8.48
N VAL A 248 -15.19 -4.91 -8.28
CA VAL A 248 -14.09 -5.85 -8.17
C VAL A 248 -14.10 -6.55 -6.81
N VAL A 249 -14.66 -5.89 -5.80
CA VAL A 249 -14.87 -6.42 -4.46
C VAL A 249 -16.34 -6.27 -4.08
N ALA A 250 -16.88 -7.23 -3.34
CA ALA A 250 -18.21 -7.17 -2.76
C ALA A 250 -18.08 -7.19 -1.24
N VAL A 251 -18.90 -6.39 -0.56
CA VAL A 251 -19.08 -6.49 0.89
C VAL A 251 -19.99 -7.67 1.17
N ALA A 252 -19.48 -8.73 1.76
CA ALA A 252 -20.24 -9.93 2.08
C ALA A 252 -20.69 -9.92 3.55
N GLY A 253 -22.02 -9.74 3.75
CA GLY A 253 -22.73 -9.97 5.01
C GLY A 253 -22.60 -8.89 6.08
N PRO A 254 -23.32 -9.01 7.20
CA PRO A 254 -23.24 -8.10 8.33
C PRO A 254 -21.89 -8.28 9.05
N GLY A 255 -20.98 -7.40 8.79
CA GLY A 255 -19.58 -7.44 9.27
C GLY A 255 -18.57 -7.09 8.18
N GLY A 256 -19.02 -6.80 6.96
CA GLY A 256 -18.22 -6.10 5.95
C GLY A 256 -16.97 -6.84 5.45
N THR A 257 -16.97 -8.17 5.37
CA THR A 257 -15.83 -8.90 4.81
C THR A 257 -15.76 -8.68 3.30
N LEU A 258 -14.65 -8.13 2.81
CA LEU A 258 -14.37 -8.01 1.40
C LEU A 258 -14.10 -9.40 0.80
N ARG A 259 -14.76 -9.72 -0.31
CA ARG A 259 -14.46 -10.88 -1.13
C ARG A 259 -14.31 -10.43 -2.57
N ALA A 260 -13.35 -10.99 -3.28
CA ALA A 260 -13.38 -10.93 -4.73
C ALA A 260 -14.68 -11.55 -5.21
N THR A 261 -15.37 -10.86 -6.14
CA THR A 261 -16.59 -11.41 -6.76
C THR A 261 -16.19 -12.61 -7.61
N ALA A 262 -16.29 -13.81 -7.04
CA ALA A 262 -16.25 -15.02 -7.84
C ALA A 262 -17.52 -15.04 -8.70
N SER A 263 -17.38 -15.19 -10.00
CA SER A 263 -18.54 -15.50 -10.85
C SER A 263 -19.15 -16.79 -10.35
N ASP A 264 -20.37 -16.73 -9.86
CA ASP A 264 -21.26 -17.89 -9.83
C ASP A 264 -21.46 -18.35 -11.28
N THR A 265 -20.52 -19.16 -11.74
CA THR A 265 -20.74 -19.94 -12.95
C THR A 265 -21.40 -21.21 -12.46
N LEU A 266 -22.76 -21.25 -12.68
CA LEU A 266 -23.41 -22.47 -13.08
C LEU A 266 -24.64 -22.90 -12.39
N GLN A 267 -25.66 -22.92 -13.12
CA GLN A 267 -26.09 -24.26 -13.61
C GLN A 267 -26.70 -24.15 -14.96
#